data_71c7cb3762731cf524a5124118bda3d2
#
_entry.id   71c7cb3762731cf524a5124118bda3d2
#
_cell.length_a   1.000
_cell.length_b   1.000
_cell.length_c   1.000
_cell.angle_alpha   90.00
_cell.angle_beta   90.00
_cell.angle_gamma   90.00
#
_symmetry.space_group_name_H-M   'P 1'
#
loop_
_entity.id
_entity.type
_entity.pdbx_description
1 polymer ?
#
loop_
_entity_poly.entity_id
_entity_poly.type
_entity_poly.pdbx_seq_one_letter_code
_entity_poly.pdbx_strand_id
1 'polypeptide(L)'
;ELRKVLDGMDVLAMDFNRLSPFQGSNVDVDVVLDLMIHDIGLIVNLFTNEPALVDAHGFSVFSGTIDHGLAILQYAPAPLVSLTASRVTEQKVRAIAVTTKEAFIEADLLNKNISVHRRTLGDYVNHKNGVNYRQESLIERIVVPAMEPLYLELQDFVNCVIGNKTPQVTAAD
;
A
#
# COMPACT_ATOMS: atom_id res chain seq x y z
N GLU A 1 -9.26 0.13 -6.70
CA GLU A 1 -8.63 0.84 -7.83
C GLU A 1 -7.16 0.46 -8.00
N LEU A 2 -6.33 0.42 -6.92
CA LEU A 2 -4.91 0.04 -7.03
C LEU A 2 -4.76 -1.32 -7.75
N ARG A 3 -5.57 -2.33 -7.40
CA ARG A 3 -5.55 -3.65 -8.05
C ARG A 3 -5.78 -3.54 -9.56
N LYS A 4 -6.66 -2.64 -10.02
CA LYS A 4 -6.90 -2.41 -11.46
C LYS A 4 -5.71 -1.78 -12.15
N VAL A 5 -5.01 -0.88 -11.45
CA VAL A 5 -3.79 -0.24 -11.97
C VAL A 5 -2.66 -1.26 -12.11
N LEU A 6 -2.56 -2.22 -11.18
CA LEU A 6 -1.53 -3.26 -11.17
C LEU A 6 -1.82 -4.42 -12.12
N ASP A 7 -3.02 -4.47 -12.70
CA ASP A 7 -3.40 -5.57 -13.59
C ASP A 7 -2.46 -5.67 -14.80
N GLY A 8 -1.87 -6.84 -14.99
CA GLY A 8 -0.89 -7.10 -16.04
C GLY A 8 0.51 -6.52 -15.81
N MET A 9 0.80 -5.92 -14.65
CA MET A 9 2.15 -5.42 -14.32
C MET A 9 2.96 -6.45 -13.51
N ASP A 10 4.25 -6.52 -13.79
CA ASP A 10 5.20 -7.31 -13.00
C ASP A 10 5.61 -6.55 -11.73
N VAL A 11 4.93 -6.80 -10.62
CA VAL A 11 5.24 -6.18 -9.32
C VAL A 11 6.52 -6.77 -8.76
N LEU A 12 7.49 -5.91 -8.47
CA LEU A 12 8.81 -6.27 -7.93
C LEU A 12 8.90 -6.02 -6.43
N ALA A 13 8.38 -4.88 -5.97
CA ALA A 13 8.35 -4.51 -4.56
C ALA A 13 7.13 -3.64 -4.23
N MET A 14 6.71 -3.71 -2.96
CA MET A 14 5.67 -2.85 -2.40
C MET A 14 6.09 -2.36 -1.01
N ASP A 15 5.85 -1.09 -0.74
CA ASP A 15 6.11 -0.45 0.54
C ASP A 15 4.82 0.15 1.09
N PHE A 16 4.37 -0.36 2.24
CA PHE A 16 3.21 0.12 2.96
C PHE A 16 3.64 0.97 4.14
N ASN A 17 3.14 2.19 4.22
CA ASN A 17 3.42 3.12 5.31
C ASN A 17 2.12 3.59 5.96
N ARG A 18 1.90 3.17 7.21
CA ARG A 18 0.75 3.55 8.02
C ARG A 18 1.24 4.20 9.31
N LEU A 19 1.36 5.51 9.27
CA LEU A 19 1.92 6.32 10.34
C LEU A 19 0.84 7.21 10.96
N SER A 20 0.90 7.43 12.26
CA SER A 20 0.01 8.36 12.97
C SER A 20 0.71 8.99 14.18
N PRO A 21 0.27 10.18 14.62
CA PRO A 21 0.68 10.73 15.90
C PRO A 21 0.17 9.88 17.07
N PHE A 22 0.90 9.89 18.18
CA PHE A 22 0.46 9.27 19.41
C PHE A 22 -0.69 10.07 20.03
N GLN A 23 -1.84 9.44 20.24
CA GLN A 23 -3.05 10.09 20.77
C GLN A 23 -3.40 9.67 22.21
N GLY A 24 -2.61 8.76 22.81
CA GLY A 24 -2.90 8.23 24.15
C GLY A 24 -4.11 7.30 24.23
N SER A 25 -4.74 6.99 23.09
CA SER A 25 -5.82 6.00 22.97
C SER A 25 -5.26 4.68 22.44
N ASN A 26 -5.97 3.58 22.72
CA ASN A 26 -5.60 2.22 22.28
C ASN A 26 -4.17 1.79 22.69
N VAL A 27 -3.72 2.25 23.87
CA VAL A 27 -2.37 1.97 24.36
C VAL A 27 -2.17 0.51 24.80
N ASP A 28 -3.23 -0.21 25.00
CA ASP A 28 -3.31 -1.63 25.35
C ASP A 28 -3.22 -2.56 24.14
N VAL A 29 -3.35 -2.01 22.92
CA VAL A 29 -3.23 -2.75 21.66
C VAL A 29 -1.96 -2.29 20.93
N ASP A 30 -1.19 -3.22 20.38
CA ASP A 30 0.01 -2.88 19.60
C ASP A 30 -0.33 -2.36 18.19
N VAL A 31 0.65 -1.73 17.52
CA VAL A 31 0.44 -1.16 16.17
C VAL A 31 0.22 -2.21 15.08
N VAL A 32 0.54 -3.47 15.35
CA VAL A 32 0.31 -4.56 14.39
C VAL A 32 -1.20 -4.80 14.30
N LEU A 33 -1.87 -4.94 15.43
CA LEU A 33 -3.32 -5.17 15.48
C LEU A 33 -4.15 -3.89 15.28
N ASP A 34 -3.63 -2.72 15.67
CA ASP A 34 -4.35 -1.46 15.52
C ASP A 34 -4.22 -0.85 14.12
N LEU A 35 -3.04 -0.96 13.50
CA LEU A 35 -2.71 -0.28 12.25
C LEU A 35 -2.32 -1.25 11.12
N MET A 36 -1.34 -2.12 11.33
CA MET A 36 -0.73 -2.94 10.27
C MET A 36 -1.72 -3.96 9.69
N ILE A 37 -2.65 -4.46 10.49
CA ILE A 37 -3.67 -5.43 10.07
C ILE A 37 -4.48 -4.95 8.84
N HIS A 38 -4.71 -3.65 8.72
CA HIS A 38 -5.41 -3.09 7.56
C HIS A 38 -4.60 -3.22 6.26
N ASP A 39 -3.26 -3.10 6.35
CA ASP A 39 -2.38 -3.24 5.18
C ASP A 39 -2.13 -4.72 4.88
N ILE A 40 -2.07 -5.57 5.90
CA ILE A 40 -2.05 -7.04 5.73
C ILE A 40 -3.29 -7.49 4.95
N GLY A 41 -4.48 -6.98 5.32
CA GLY A 41 -5.71 -7.27 4.59
C GLY A 41 -5.67 -6.85 3.12
N LEU A 42 -5.01 -5.73 2.78
CA LEU A 42 -4.79 -5.34 1.38
C LEU A 42 -3.86 -6.30 0.66
N ILE A 43 -2.78 -6.75 1.33
CA ILE A 43 -1.80 -7.69 0.75
C ILE A 43 -2.45 -9.05 0.46
N VAL A 44 -3.20 -9.59 1.41
CA VAL A 44 -3.94 -10.86 1.23
C VAL A 44 -4.92 -10.79 0.06
N ASN A 45 -5.55 -9.63 -0.14
CA ASN A 45 -6.42 -9.41 -1.30
C ASN A 45 -5.66 -9.22 -2.63
N LEU A 46 -4.40 -8.80 -2.61
CA LEU A 46 -3.59 -8.63 -3.81
C LEU A 46 -2.90 -9.93 -4.24
N PHE A 47 -2.43 -10.72 -3.27
CA PHE A 47 -1.68 -11.94 -3.52
C PHE A 47 -2.43 -13.17 -2.98
N THR A 48 -2.52 -14.21 -3.78
CA THR A 48 -3.23 -15.46 -3.44
C THR A 48 -2.33 -16.50 -2.79
N ASN A 49 -1.02 -16.31 -2.85
CA ASN A 49 -0.02 -17.21 -2.27
C ASN A 49 0.54 -16.62 -0.97
N GLU A 50 1.01 -17.50 -0.10
CA GLU A 50 1.66 -17.11 1.14
C GLU A 50 3.10 -16.62 0.88
N PRO A 51 3.63 -15.69 1.71
CA PRO A 51 5.03 -15.29 1.63
C PRO A 51 5.94 -16.46 2.02
N ALA A 52 7.05 -16.60 1.31
CA ALA A 52 8.07 -17.62 1.60
C ALA A 52 8.87 -17.30 2.86
N LEU A 53 8.99 -16.04 3.22
CA LEU A 53 9.68 -15.55 4.42
C LEU A 53 8.90 -14.37 5.01
N VAL A 54 8.79 -14.36 6.33
CA VAL A 54 8.30 -13.22 7.13
C VAL A 54 9.36 -12.87 8.16
N ASP A 55 9.82 -11.63 8.15
CA ASP A 55 10.72 -11.08 9.17
C ASP A 55 10.10 -9.80 9.72
N ALA A 56 10.12 -9.62 11.07
CA ALA A 56 9.45 -8.51 11.70
C ALA A 56 10.21 -8.01 12.94
N HIS A 57 10.23 -6.70 13.09
CA HIS A 57 10.85 -6.00 14.23
C HIS A 57 9.92 -4.91 14.73
N GLY A 58 10.01 -4.62 16.03
CA GLY A 58 9.23 -3.55 16.65
C GLY A 58 9.78 -3.11 17.98
N PHE A 59 9.37 -1.94 18.40
CA PHE A 59 9.76 -1.39 19.69
C PHE A 59 8.64 -0.53 20.30
N SER A 60 8.69 -0.39 21.62
CA SER A 60 7.79 0.45 22.41
C SER A 60 8.48 1.78 22.76
N VAL A 61 7.72 2.89 22.71
CA VAL A 61 8.19 4.24 23.05
C VAL A 61 7.34 4.87 24.13
N PHE A 62 6.02 4.89 23.93
CA PHE A 62 5.06 5.61 24.78
C PHE A 62 4.12 4.67 25.53
N SER A 63 3.86 3.50 24.99
CA SER A 63 2.98 2.49 25.58
C SER A 63 3.77 1.29 26.09
N GLY A 64 3.12 0.39 26.79
CA GLY A 64 3.71 -0.90 27.18
C GLY A 64 3.71 -1.95 26.05
N THR A 65 3.16 -1.61 24.89
CA THR A 65 3.04 -2.48 23.70
C THR A 65 3.92 -1.93 22.57
N ILE A 66 3.95 -2.60 21.41
CA ILE A 66 4.74 -2.15 20.25
C ILE A 66 4.10 -0.88 19.67
N ASP A 67 4.84 0.23 19.65
CA ASP A 67 4.42 1.54 19.11
C ASP A 67 4.92 1.79 17.70
N HIS A 68 5.97 1.08 17.27
CA HIS A 68 6.50 1.10 15.92
C HIS A 68 6.88 -0.31 15.52
N GLY A 69 6.35 -0.78 14.39
CA GLY A 69 6.60 -2.10 13.82
C GLY A 69 6.97 -2.03 12.35
N LEU A 70 7.94 -2.85 11.96
CA LEU A 70 8.33 -3.09 10.58
C LEU A 70 8.22 -4.59 10.31
N ALA A 71 7.57 -4.96 9.22
CA ALA A 71 7.54 -6.33 8.73
C ALA A 71 8.00 -6.38 7.26
N ILE A 72 8.71 -7.44 6.91
CA ILE A 72 9.17 -7.72 5.56
C ILE A 72 8.60 -9.07 5.16
N LEU A 73 7.86 -9.11 4.06
CA LEU A 73 7.30 -10.32 3.48
C LEU A 73 7.99 -10.57 2.14
N GLN A 74 8.57 -11.74 1.97
CA GLN A 74 9.21 -12.13 0.72
C GLN A 74 8.36 -13.21 0.03
N TYR A 75 7.87 -12.88 -1.14
CA TYR A 75 7.21 -13.81 -2.03
C TYR A 75 8.21 -14.38 -3.04
N ALA A 76 8.03 -15.64 -3.45
CA ALA A 76 8.91 -16.26 -4.45
C ALA A 76 8.19 -16.33 -5.81
N PRO A 77 8.80 -15.85 -6.91
CA PRO A 77 10.09 -15.15 -7.02
C PRO A 77 10.03 -13.65 -6.66
N ALA A 78 8.85 -13.08 -6.57
CA ALA A 78 8.54 -11.68 -6.24
C ALA A 78 7.07 -11.60 -5.81
N PRO A 79 6.62 -10.49 -5.18
CA PRO A 79 7.35 -9.29 -4.80
C PRO A 79 8.06 -9.38 -3.43
N LEU A 80 8.91 -8.38 -3.15
CA LEU A 80 9.33 -8.03 -1.79
C LEU A 80 8.35 -6.98 -1.26
N VAL A 81 7.78 -7.21 -0.07
CA VAL A 81 6.80 -6.31 0.54
C VAL A 81 7.30 -5.85 1.90
N SER A 82 7.35 -4.54 2.13
CA SER A 82 7.61 -3.95 3.43
C SER A 82 6.33 -3.32 4.00
N LEU A 83 6.12 -3.47 5.31
CA LEU A 83 5.03 -2.83 6.05
C LEU A 83 5.61 -2.08 7.24
N THR A 84 5.36 -0.80 7.30
CA THR A 84 5.69 0.03 8.47
C THR A 84 4.39 0.55 9.10
N ALA A 85 4.15 0.17 10.35
CA ALA A 85 3.08 0.72 11.16
C ALA A 85 3.68 1.46 12.38
N SER A 86 3.25 2.69 12.60
CA SER A 86 3.81 3.51 13.67
C SER A 86 2.77 4.48 14.23
N ARG A 87 2.78 4.66 15.54
CA ARG A 87 2.04 5.71 16.24
C ARG A 87 2.94 6.71 16.96
N VAL A 88 4.23 6.75 16.59
CA VAL A 88 5.24 7.63 17.19
C VAL A 88 5.72 8.70 16.20
N THR A 89 4.92 9.04 15.21
CA THR A 89 5.23 10.05 14.20
C THR A 89 4.34 11.28 14.37
N GLU A 90 4.84 12.46 13.96
CA GLU A 90 4.06 13.71 14.04
C GLU A 90 3.04 13.87 12.91
N GLN A 91 3.12 13.03 11.87
CA GLN A 91 2.24 13.13 10.69
C GLN A 91 1.45 11.85 10.51
N LYS A 92 0.21 12.02 10.03
CA LYS A 92 -0.62 10.92 9.59
C LYS A 92 -0.29 10.60 8.14
N VAL A 93 0.20 9.38 7.88
CA VAL A 93 0.53 8.88 6.54
C VAL A 93 -0.20 7.56 6.32
N ARG A 94 -0.80 7.39 5.15
CA ARG A 94 -1.34 6.12 4.66
C ARG A 94 -1.00 6.01 3.19
N ALA A 95 0.15 5.46 2.89
CA ALA A 95 0.71 5.42 1.56
C ALA A 95 1.14 4.02 1.17
N ILE A 96 1.00 3.71 -0.11
CA ILE A 96 1.53 2.50 -0.72
C ILE A 96 2.37 2.92 -1.91
N ALA A 97 3.64 2.52 -1.93
CA ALA A 97 4.50 2.64 -3.09
C ALA A 97 4.69 1.27 -3.74
N VAL A 98 4.58 1.20 -5.05
CA VAL A 98 4.74 -0.04 -5.81
C VAL A 98 5.78 0.16 -6.90
N THR A 99 6.79 -0.69 -6.89
CA THR A 99 7.79 -0.78 -7.94
C THR A 99 7.45 -1.93 -8.88
N THR A 100 7.28 -1.62 -10.15
CA THR A 100 7.10 -2.62 -11.21
C THR A 100 8.25 -2.52 -12.22
N LYS A 101 8.30 -3.41 -13.19
CA LYS A 101 9.25 -3.28 -14.32
C LYS A 101 8.95 -2.06 -15.18
N GLU A 102 7.67 -1.70 -15.31
CA GLU A 102 7.18 -0.69 -16.26
C GLU A 102 7.01 0.70 -15.63
N ALA A 103 6.72 0.75 -14.33
CA ALA A 103 6.33 1.98 -13.65
C ALA A 103 6.69 1.98 -12.16
N PHE A 104 6.73 3.16 -11.57
CA PHE A 104 6.66 3.38 -10.13
C PHE A 104 5.29 3.99 -9.82
N ILE A 105 4.59 3.43 -8.84
CA ILE A 105 3.21 3.82 -8.51
C ILE A 105 3.18 4.25 -7.05
N GLU A 106 2.57 5.41 -6.79
CA GLU A 106 2.31 5.93 -5.45
C GLU A 106 0.81 6.05 -5.24
N ALA A 107 0.29 5.41 -4.19
CA ALA A 107 -1.09 5.53 -3.77
C ALA A 107 -1.17 6.22 -2.41
N ASP A 108 -1.83 7.38 -2.36
CA ASP A 108 -2.17 8.09 -1.13
C ASP A 108 -3.61 7.74 -0.75
N LEU A 109 -3.75 6.94 0.30
CA LEU A 109 -5.05 6.47 0.78
C LEU A 109 -5.82 7.56 1.57
N LEU A 110 -5.13 8.59 2.08
CA LEU A 110 -5.78 9.71 2.76
C LEU A 110 -6.45 10.64 1.75
N ASN A 111 -5.72 10.99 0.69
CA ASN A 111 -6.19 11.89 -0.36
C ASN A 111 -6.89 11.17 -1.52
N LYS A 112 -6.96 9.84 -1.46
CA LYS A 112 -7.63 8.98 -2.45
C LYS A 112 -7.13 9.24 -3.87
N ASN A 113 -5.82 9.30 -4.06
CA ASN A 113 -5.20 9.46 -5.37
C ASN A 113 -4.13 8.40 -5.63
N ILE A 114 -3.90 8.11 -6.90
CA ILE A 114 -2.84 7.22 -7.36
C ILE A 114 -2.06 7.97 -8.44
N SER A 115 -0.73 8.00 -8.32
CA SER A 115 0.17 8.54 -9.32
C SER A 115 0.98 7.40 -9.94
N VAL A 116 0.95 7.29 -11.26
CA VAL A 116 1.70 6.27 -12.01
C VAL A 116 2.82 6.99 -12.77
N HIS A 117 4.05 6.76 -12.35
CA HIS A 117 5.26 7.31 -12.96
C HIS A 117 5.82 6.28 -13.95
N ARG A 118 5.58 6.49 -15.24
CA ARG A 118 6.06 5.58 -16.27
C ARG A 118 7.49 5.93 -16.67
N ARG A 119 8.31 4.89 -16.83
CA ARG A 119 9.65 5.03 -17.36
C ARG A 119 9.57 5.45 -18.82
N THR A 120 10.13 6.60 -19.15
CA THR A 120 10.31 7.05 -20.53
C THR A 120 11.77 6.82 -20.95
N LEU A 121 11.97 6.49 -22.21
CA LEU A 121 13.31 6.40 -22.78
C LEU A 121 13.90 7.80 -22.86
N GLY A 122 15.08 7.99 -22.27
CA GLY A 122 15.84 9.23 -22.43
C GLY A 122 16.55 9.22 -23.77
N ASP A 123 16.45 10.31 -24.51
CA ASP A 123 17.17 10.49 -25.77
C ASP A 123 18.36 11.41 -25.58
N TYR A 124 19.50 11.06 -26.22
CA TYR A 124 20.63 11.95 -26.35
C TYR A 124 20.40 12.87 -27.53
N VAL A 125 20.17 14.15 -27.27
CA VAL A 125 20.01 15.16 -28.33
C VAL A 125 21.37 15.82 -28.61
N ASN A 126 21.88 15.62 -29.83
CA ASN A 126 23.10 16.26 -30.29
C ASN A 126 22.81 17.72 -30.67
N HIS A 127 23.46 18.64 -30.00
CA HIS A 127 23.49 20.05 -30.35
C HIS A 127 24.88 20.46 -30.86
N LYS A 128 24.96 21.56 -31.62
CA LYS A 128 26.26 22.12 -32.13
C LYS A 128 27.28 22.38 -31.03
N ASN A 129 26.86 22.49 -29.77
CA ASN A 129 27.68 22.79 -28.60
C ASN A 129 27.84 21.64 -27.60
N GLY A 130 27.47 20.40 -27.98
CA GLY A 130 27.58 19.23 -27.10
C GLY A 130 26.36 18.31 -27.13
N VAL A 131 26.44 17.25 -26.31
CA VAL A 131 25.35 16.25 -26.16
C VAL A 131 24.60 16.59 -24.88
N ASN A 132 23.30 16.87 -25.01
CA ASN A 132 22.43 17.01 -23.86
C ASN A 132 21.60 15.75 -23.68
N TYR A 133 21.55 15.23 -22.45
CA TYR A 133 20.63 14.17 -22.06
C TYR A 133 19.25 14.80 -21.76
N ARG A 134 18.23 14.37 -22.48
CA ARG A 134 16.84 14.75 -22.24
C ARG A 134 16.08 13.52 -21.78
N GLN A 135 15.51 13.59 -20.59
CA GLN A 135 14.59 12.59 -20.07
C GLN A 135 13.21 13.22 -19.91
N GLU A 136 12.20 12.59 -20.49
CA GLU A 136 10.80 12.94 -20.25
C GLU A 136 10.23 11.94 -19.24
N SER A 137 9.41 12.39 -18.31
CA SER A 137 8.65 11.55 -17.38
C SER A 137 7.17 11.76 -17.62
N LEU A 138 6.43 10.68 -17.78
CA LEU A 138 4.97 10.69 -17.86
C LEU A 138 4.40 10.34 -16.49
N ILE A 139 3.64 11.26 -15.92
CA ILE A 139 2.92 11.02 -14.65
C ILE A 139 1.43 11.01 -14.97
N GLU A 140 0.82 9.86 -14.79
CA GLU A 140 -0.62 9.68 -14.88
C GLU A 140 -1.21 9.77 -13.47
N ARG A 141 -2.20 10.63 -13.27
CA ARG A 141 -2.90 10.77 -11.98
C ARG A 141 -4.29 10.20 -12.07
N ILE A 142 -4.59 9.25 -11.19
CA ILE A 142 -5.88 8.59 -11.10
C ILE A 142 -6.55 9.06 -9.80
N VAL A 143 -7.65 9.77 -9.93
CA VAL A 143 -8.46 10.17 -8.78
C VAL A 143 -9.44 9.05 -8.46
N VAL A 144 -9.32 8.51 -7.24
CA VAL A 144 -10.23 7.48 -6.75
C VAL A 144 -11.53 8.14 -6.29
N PRO A 145 -12.71 7.67 -6.72
CA PRO A 145 -13.98 8.23 -6.28
C PRO A 145 -14.09 8.28 -4.76
N ALA A 146 -14.58 9.38 -4.22
CA ALA A 146 -14.73 9.61 -2.78
C ALA A 146 -15.94 8.84 -2.21
N MET A 147 -15.96 7.52 -2.36
CA MET A 147 -16.96 6.68 -1.68
C MET A 147 -16.51 6.38 -0.26
N GLU A 148 -17.48 6.37 0.67
CA GLU A 148 -17.22 6.03 2.07
C GLU A 148 -16.96 4.52 2.18
N PRO A 149 -15.77 4.06 2.65
CA PRO A 149 -15.45 2.63 2.71
C PRO A 149 -16.44 1.84 3.55
N LEU A 150 -16.82 2.36 4.72
CA LEU A 150 -17.79 1.71 5.61
C LEU A 150 -19.17 1.56 4.94
N TYR A 151 -19.59 2.54 4.14
CA TYR A 151 -20.85 2.44 3.39
C TYR A 151 -20.80 1.30 2.38
N LEU A 152 -19.69 1.14 1.65
CA LEU A 152 -19.52 0.05 0.70
C LEU A 152 -19.52 -1.32 1.37
N GLU A 153 -18.84 -1.44 2.50
CA GLU A 153 -18.81 -2.66 3.31
C GLU A 153 -20.20 -3.06 3.79
N LEU A 154 -20.95 -2.11 4.38
CA LEU A 154 -22.31 -2.34 4.83
C LEU A 154 -23.26 -2.67 3.67
N GLN A 155 -23.08 -2.04 2.52
CA GLN A 155 -23.86 -2.31 1.33
C GLN A 155 -23.59 -3.72 0.79
N ASP A 156 -22.32 -4.14 0.75
CA ASP A 156 -21.95 -5.50 0.34
C ASP A 156 -22.54 -6.53 1.31
N PHE A 157 -22.40 -6.31 2.62
CA PHE A 157 -22.99 -7.17 3.65
C PHE A 157 -24.51 -7.33 3.46
N VAL A 158 -25.24 -6.23 3.33
CA VAL A 158 -26.70 -6.26 3.11
C VAL A 158 -27.07 -6.99 1.83
N ASN A 159 -26.35 -6.72 0.73
CA ASN A 159 -26.57 -7.39 -0.54
C ASN A 159 -26.30 -8.90 -0.48
N CYS A 160 -25.29 -9.31 0.28
CA CYS A 160 -25.00 -10.73 0.50
C CYS A 160 -26.11 -11.41 1.31
N VAL A 161 -26.60 -10.76 2.37
CA VAL A 161 -27.71 -11.30 3.18
C VAL A 161 -29.00 -11.44 2.36
N ILE A 162 -29.38 -10.39 1.62
CA ILE A 162 -30.62 -10.40 0.81
C ILE A 162 -30.47 -11.37 -0.39
N GLY A 163 -29.33 -11.34 -1.05
CA GLY A 163 -29.06 -12.14 -2.25
C GLY A 163 -28.58 -13.57 -1.98
N ASN A 164 -28.42 -13.96 -0.71
CA ASN A 164 -27.82 -15.23 -0.29
C ASN A 164 -26.51 -15.54 -1.03
N LYS A 165 -25.61 -14.55 -1.08
CA LYS A 165 -24.30 -14.61 -1.75
C LYS A 165 -23.18 -14.64 -0.74
N THR A 166 -22.03 -15.19 -1.12
CA THR A 166 -20.81 -15.12 -0.33
C THR A 166 -20.29 -13.68 -0.35
N PRO A 167 -19.95 -13.09 0.80
CA PRO A 167 -19.34 -11.76 0.86
C PRO A 167 -17.97 -11.76 0.18
N GLN A 168 -17.53 -10.57 -0.25
CA GLN A 168 -16.23 -10.39 -0.90
C GLN A 168 -15.07 -10.69 0.05
N VAL A 169 -15.24 -10.42 1.35
CA VAL A 169 -14.31 -10.80 2.42
C VAL A 169 -15.08 -11.71 3.39
N THR A 170 -14.54 -12.89 3.66
CA THR A 170 -15.14 -13.90 4.52
C THR A 170 -14.46 -13.94 5.88
N ALA A 171 -15.05 -14.68 6.84
CA ALA A 171 -14.44 -14.89 8.15
C ALA A 171 -13.16 -15.78 8.10
N ALA A 172 -12.85 -16.38 6.95
CA ALA A 172 -11.66 -17.19 6.75
C ALA A 172 -10.48 -16.40 6.16
N ASP A 173 -10.75 -15.21 5.61
CA ASP A 173 -9.74 -14.29 5.09
C ASP A 173 -9.11 -13.48 6.22
#